data_49f7cf4ed1176adec66d967463e3939f
#
_entry.id   49f7cf4ed1176adec66d967463e3939f
#
_cell.length_a   1.000
_cell.length_b   1.000
_cell.length_c   1.000
_cell.angle_alpha   90.00
_cell.angle_beta   90.00
_cell.angle_gamma   90.00
#
_symmetry.space_group_name_H-M   'P 1'
#
loop_
_entity.id
_entity.type
_entity.pdbx_description
1 polymer ?
#
loop_
_entity_poly.entity_id
_entity_poly.type
_entity_poly.pdbx_seq_one_letter_code
_entity_poly.pdbx_strand_id
1 'polypeptide(L)'
;MGGGIIITLVTYFVVPDALDCFGVLWMTGSSILLMIPIDRLLCGREKIYNYFFFLLAAALFVITKDINYGYLGFEGHEIVALPSRLYSGHFMTYLGFMDPGFYSSDYFSLIPWFFLFTAGYFLNKMLKETFFEKKVLTIGFKPLEFIGRHSLIIYMLHQVVIYGVLYIVSIL
;
A
#
# COMPACT_ATOMS: atom_id res chain seq x y z
N MET A 1 1.98 -0.59 11.63
CA MET A 1 2.81 -1.80 11.78
C MET A 1 2.20 -2.84 12.72
N GLY A 2 1.67 -2.50 13.89
CA GLY A 2 1.07 -3.49 14.80
C GLY A 2 -0.01 -4.39 14.18
N GLY A 3 -0.92 -3.84 13.38
CA GLY A 3 -1.96 -4.62 12.69
C GLY A 3 -1.38 -5.64 11.70
N GLY A 4 -0.34 -5.29 10.96
CA GLY A 4 0.33 -6.22 10.04
C GLY A 4 0.97 -7.40 10.78
N ILE A 5 1.63 -7.14 11.92
CA ILE A 5 2.22 -8.20 12.77
C ILE A 5 1.13 -9.14 13.27
N ILE A 6 -0.01 -8.59 13.73
CA ILE A 6 -1.14 -9.39 14.23
C ILE A 6 -1.69 -10.29 13.12
N ILE A 7 -1.90 -9.78 11.91
CA ILE A 7 -2.38 -10.57 10.78
C ILE A 7 -1.38 -11.68 10.44
N THR A 8 -0.10 -11.36 10.31
CA THR A 8 0.94 -12.36 10.02
C THR A 8 0.98 -13.47 11.09
N LEU A 9 0.83 -13.13 12.37
CA LEU A 9 0.76 -14.12 13.45
C LEU A 9 -0.51 -14.96 13.37
N VAL A 10 -1.66 -14.34 13.13
CA VAL A 10 -2.93 -15.07 13.02
C VAL A 10 -2.92 -16.01 11.82
N THR A 11 -2.46 -15.57 10.64
CA THR A 11 -2.38 -16.43 9.45
C THR A 11 -1.37 -17.55 9.64
N TYR A 12 -0.25 -17.30 10.29
CA TYR A 12 0.74 -18.35 10.61
C TYR A 12 0.15 -19.50 11.45
N PHE A 13 -0.70 -19.18 12.44
CA PHE A 13 -1.29 -20.19 13.33
C PHE A 13 -2.57 -20.83 12.78
N VAL A 14 -3.36 -20.09 11.99
CA VAL A 14 -4.70 -20.55 11.56
C VAL A 14 -4.65 -21.14 10.15
N VAL A 15 -3.86 -20.57 9.24
CA VAL A 15 -3.77 -20.99 7.83
C VAL A 15 -2.32 -20.87 7.37
N PRO A 16 -1.43 -21.80 7.74
CA PRO A 16 0.00 -21.72 7.42
C PRO A 16 0.28 -21.72 5.90
N ASP A 17 -0.61 -22.27 5.09
CA ASP A 17 -0.51 -22.29 3.62
C ASP A 17 -0.87 -20.95 2.94
N ALA A 18 -1.45 -19.99 3.70
CA ALA A 18 -1.83 -18.67 3.22
C ALA A 18 -1.20 -17.57 4.09
N LEU A 19 0.12 -17.62 4.23
CA LEU A 19 0.88 -16.64 5.00
C LEU A 19 0.75 -15.23 4.38
N ASP A 20 0.19 -14.31 5.17
CA ASP A 20 0.14 -12.89 4.84
C ASP A 20 1.37 -12.17 5.38
N CYS A 21 2.45 -12.19 4.60
CA CYS A 21 3.66 -11.45 4.87
C CYS A 21 3.74 -10.22 3.95
N PHE A 22 4.08 -9.07 4.52
CA PHE A 22 4.23 -7.82 3.78
C PHE A 22 2.95 -7.35 3.03
N GLY A 23 1.78 -7.53 3.66
CA GLY A 23 0.51 -7.08 3.14
C GLY A 23 0.31 -5.56 3.23
N VAL A 24 -0.87 -5.10 2.81
CA VAL A 24 -1.24 -3.67 2.73
C VAL A 24 -1.05 -2.92 4.06
N LEU A 25 -1.23 -3.56 5.22
CA LEU A 25 -1.04 -2.91 6.52
C LEU A 25 0.43 -2.65 6.85
N TRP A 26 1.34 -3.53 6.41
CA TRP A 26 2.78 -3.31 6.52
C TRP A 26 3.21 -2.13 5.65
N MET A 27 2.77 -2.11 4.39
CA MET A 27 3.07 -1.05 3.44
C MET A 27 2.52 0.30 3.93
N THR A 28 1.26 0.37 4.34
CA THR A 28 0.63 1.60 4.83
C THR A 28 1.28 2.12 6.09
N GLY A 29 1.56 1.24 7.08
CA GLY A 29 2.23 1.62 8.32
C GLY A 29 3.63 2.19 8.08
N SER A 30 4.40 1.58 7.19
CA SER A 30 5.74 2.07 6.82
C SER A 30 5.67 3.38 6.03
N SER A 31 4.70 3.51 5.13
CA SER A 31 4.48 4.75 4.37
C SER A 31 4.18 5.94 5.28
N ILE A 32 3.34 5.75 6.30
CA ILE A 32 3.05 6.79 7.30
C ILE A 32 4.33 7.17 8.05
N LEU A 33 5.12 6.21 8.51
CA LEU A 33 6.37 6.48 9.24
C LEU A 33 7.39 7.23 8.38
N LEU A 34 7.54 6.84 7.11
CA LEU A 34 8.44 7.50 6.17
C LEU A 34 7.96 8.90 5.80
N MET A 35 6.63 9.11 5.78
CA MET A 35 6.06 10.41 5.42
C MET A 35 6.26 11.47 6.52
N ILE A 36 6.37 11.08 7.79
CA ILE A 36 6.57 12.02 8.92
C ILE A 36 7.81 12.91 8.71
N PRO A 37 9.04 12.38 8.51
CA PRO A 37 10.21 13.21 8.27
C PRO A 37 10.12 14.01 6.97
N ILE A 38 9.54 13.44 5.91
CA ILE A 38 9.35 14.13 4.63
C ILE A 38 8.44 15.36 4.83
N ASP A 39 7.32 15.18 5.52
CA ASP A 39 6.41 16.29 5.79
C ASP A 39 7.06 17.39 6.64
N ARG A 40 7.84 17.03 7.66
CA ARG A 40 8.57 17.99 8.49
C ARG A 40 9.61 18.79 7.69
N LEU A 41 10.31 18.16 6.79
CA LEU A 41 11.31 18.81 5.92
C LEU A 41 10.67 19.78 4.92
N LEU A 42 9.43 19.50 4.52
CA LEU A 42 8.68 20.27 3.53
C LEU A 42 7.66 21.23 4.18
N CYS A 43 7.56 21.24 5.52
CA CYS A 43 6.67 22.13 6.25
C CYS A 43 7.04 23.59 6.02
N GLY A 44 6.04 24.43 5.74
CA GLY A 44 6.23 25.88 5.52
C GLY A 44 6.74 26.27 4.12
N ARG A 45 6.90 25.31 3.19
CA ARG A 45 7.26 25.60 1.81
C ARG A 45 6.06 26.04 0.98
N GLU A 46 6.32 26.78 -0.11
CA GLU A 46 5.28 27.30 -1.01
C GLU A 46 4.42 26.19 -1.63
N LYS A 47 3.19 26.53 -1.99
CA LYS A 47 2.22 25.58 -2.61
C LYS A 47 2.76 24.89 -3.88
N ILE A 48 3.67 25.55 -4.61
CA ILE A 48 4.28 25.00 -5.82
C ILE A 48 5.02 23.69 -5.55
N TYR A 49 5.62 23.52 -4.36
CA TYR A 49 6.31 22.28 -4.01
C TYR A 49 5.35 21.09 -3.89
N ASN A 50 4.08 21.32 -3.49
CA ASN A 50 3.09 20.25 -3.43
C ASN A 50 2.78 19.70 -4.83
N TYR A 51 2.68 20.57 -5.85
CA TYR A 51 2.51 20.16 -7.25
C TYR A 51 3.72 19.39 -7.75
N PHE A 52 4.92 19.89 -7.47
CA PHE A 52 6.16 19.22 -7.88
C PHE A 52 6.27 17.82 -7.27
N PHE A 53 6.06 17.66 -5.96
CA PHE A 53 6.15 16.37 -5.29
C PHE A 53 5.02 15.42 -5.67
N PHE A 54 3.83 15.94 -5.96
CA PHE A 54 2.75 15.12 -6.51
C PHE A 54 3.14 14.53 -7.86
N LEU A 55 3.59 15.36 -8.80
CA LEU A 55 4.00 14.90 -10.13
C LEU A 55 5.20 13.96 -10.08
N LEU A 56 6.19 14.28 -9.24
CA LEU A 56 7.35 13.42 -9.04
C LEU A 56 6.95 12.04 -8.50
N ALA A 57 6.13 12.00 -7.46
CA ALA A 57 5.68 10.76 -6.86
C ALA A 57 4.79 9.95 -7.84
N ALA A 58 3.92 10.60 -8.59
CA ALA A 58 3.12 9.94 -9.62
C ALA A 58 4.00 9.35 -10.74
N ALA A 59 5.00 10.09 -11.21
CA ALA A 59 5.95 9.60 -12.20
C ALA A 59 6.77 8.41 -11.68
N LEU A 60 7.27 8.49 -10.43
CA LEU A 60 7.99 7.39 -9.80
C LEU A 60 7.11 6.15 -9.63
N PHE A 61 5.84 6.31 -9.25
CA PHE A 61 4.90 5.20 -9.18
C PHE A 61 4.77 4.51 -10.54
N VAL A 62 4.52 5.27 -11.61
CA VAL A 62 4.35 4.73 -12.96
C VAL A 62 5.59 3.99 -13.45
N ILE A 63 6.80 4.52 -13.18
CA ILE A 63 8.05 3.89 -13.60
C ILE A 63 8.37 2.63 -12.78
N THR A 64 8.00 2.60 -11.50
CA THR A 64 8.37 1.51 -10.58
C THR A 64 7.26 0.48 -10.38
N LYS A 65 6.07 0.66 -10.97
CA LYS A 65 4.92 -0.24 -10.74
C LYS A 65 5.22 -1.71 -11.10
N ASP A 66 6.08 -1.93 -12.08
CA ASP A 66 6.43 -3.25 -12.60
C ASP A 66 7.76 -3.79 -11.99
N ILE A 67 8.29 -3.15 -10.94
CA ILE A 67 9.55 -3.53 -10.28
C ILE A 67 9.57 -4.98 -9.80
N ASN A 68 8.42 -5.53 -9.40
CA ASN A 68 8.28 -6.91 -8.97
C ASN A 68 8.57 -7.93 -10.08
N TYR A 69 8.48 -7.51 -11.35
CA TYR A 69 8.73 -8.34 -12.54
C TYR A 69 10.17 -8.27 -13.06
N GLY A 70 11.04 -7.51 -12.40
CA GLY A 70 12.47 -7.48 -12.75
C GLY A 70 12.90 -6.29 -13.59
N TYR A 71 12.04 -5.32 -13.84
CA TYR A 71 12.37 -4.16 -14.66
C TYR A 71 11.70 -2.88 -14.15
N LEU A 72 12.25 -1.74 -14.58
CA LEU A 72 11.61 -0.44 -14.50
C LEU A 72 11.05 -0.10 -15.87
N GLY A 73 9.78 0.32 -15.92
CA GLY A 73 9.16 0.58 -17.22
C GLY A 73 7.74 1.09 -17.12
N PHE A 74 7.05 1.06 -18.26
CA PHE A 74 5.67 1.53 -18.40
C PHE A 74 4.86 0.53 -19.21
N GLU A 75 3.74 0.04 -18.64
CA GLU A 75 2.76 -0.84 -19.31
C GLU A 75 3.38 -2.04 -20.06
N GLY A 76 4.32 -2.75 -19.42
CA GLY A 76 4.99 -3.89 -20.03
C GLY A 76 6.16 -3.53 -20.95
N HIS A 77 6.45 -2.24 -21.15
CA HIS A 77 7.65 -1.80 -21.86
C HIS A 77 8.82 -1.69 -20.87
N GLU A 78 9.78 -2.58 -21.02
CA GLU A 78 11.01 -2.59 -20.25
C GLU A 78 11.91 -1.42 -20.69
N ILE A 79 12.14 -0.46 -19.78
CA ILE A 79 13.09 0.64 -20.00
C ILE A 79 14.46 0.23 -19.48
N VAL A 80 14.52 -0.37 -18.28
CA VAL A 80 15.76 -0.80 -17.62
C VAL A 80 15.53 -2.13 -16.93
N ALA A 81 16.29 -3.16 -17.34
CA ALA A 81 16.35 -4.44 -16.62
C ALA A 81 17.09 -4.27 -15.29
N LEU A 82 16.55 -4.86 -14.24
CA LEU A 82 17.17 -4.83 -12.92
C LEU A 82 18.01 -6.09 -12.67
N PRO A 83 19.17 -5.96 -12.00
CA PRO A 83 20.03 -7.11 -11.72
C PRO A 83 19.30 -8.13 -10.85
N SER A 84 19.37 -9.41 -11.22
CA SER A 84 18.74 -10.52 -10.48
C SER A 84 19.21 -10.64 -9.02
N ARG A 85 20.38 -10.11 -8.68
CA ARG A 85 20.90 -10.06 -7.31
C ARG A 85 20.03 -9.26 -6.35
N LEU A 86 19.20 -8.33 -6.84
CA LEU A 86 18.27 -7.56 -6.01
C LEU A 86 17.06 -8.41 -5.57
N TYR A 87 16.76 -9.47 -6.32
CA TYR A 87 15.59 -10.34 -6.08
C TYR A 87 15.94 -11.52 -5.17
N SER A 88 16.68 -11.25 -4.08
CA SER A 88 17.07 -12.27 -3.10
C SER A 88 16.92 -11.71 -1.68
N GLY A 89 16.19 -12.47 -0.84
CA GLY A 89 16.01 -12.19 0.58
C GLY A 89 14.77 -11.35 0.93
N HIS A 90 14.29 -11.58 2.14
CA HIS A 90 13.03 -11.01 2.65
C HIS A 90 12.98 -9.49 2.69
N PHE A 91 14.11 -8.82 2.99
CA PHE A 91 14.15 -7.36 3.03
C PHE A 91 14.00 -6.74 1.64
N MET A 92 14.63 -7.32 0.64
CA MET A 92 14.49 -6.87 -0.75
C MET A 92 13.07 -7.13 -1.26
N THR A 93 12.49 -8.29 -0.93
CA THR A 93 11.08 -8.60 -1.21
C THR A 93 10.16 -7.54 -0.61
N TYR A 94 10.36 -7.13 0.64
CA TYR A 94 9.57 -6.07 1.26
C TYR A 94 9.66 -4.74 0.51
N LEU A 95 10.84 -4.37 0.01
CA LEU A 95 11.02 -3.14 -0.76
C LEU A 95 10.32 -3.17 -2.13
N GLY A 96 10.18 -4.34 -2.76
CA GLY A 96 9.57 -4.47 -4.09
C GLY A 96 10.34 -5.40 -5.03
N PHE A 97 11.49 -5.91 -4.61
CA PHE A 97 12.29 -6.88 -5.37
C PHE A 97 11.90 -8.28 -4.94
N MET A 98 10.75 -8.77 -5.41
CA MET A 98 10.15 -10.02 -4.96
C MET A 98 11.04 -11.23 -5.27
N ASP A 99 11.46 -11.95 -4.22
CA ASP A 99 12.20 -13.21 -4.36
C ASP A 99 11.32 -14.25 -5.06
N PRO A 100 11.85 -14.98 -6.07
CA PRO A 100 11.09 -15.99 -6.81
C PRO A 100 10.53 -17.13 -5.93
N GLY A 101 11.11 -17.37 -4.77
CA GLY A 101 10.64 -18.38 -3.81
C GLY A 101 9.65 -17.84 -2.78
N PHE A 102 9.34 -16.53 -2.82
CA PHE A 102 8.43 -15.92 -1.87
C PHE A 102 6.97 -16.02 -2.33
N TYR A 103 6.11 -16.43 -1.41
CA TYR A 103 4.66 -16.48 -1.61
C TYR A 103 3.94 -15.77 -0.47
N SER A 104 2.97 -14.92 -0.80
CA SER A 104 2.05 -14.30 0.15
C SER A 104 0.74 -14.01 -0.57
N SER A 105 -0.39 -14.22 0.10
CA SER A 105 -1.74 -14.01 -0.46
C SER A 105 -2.11 -12.55 -0.61
N ASP A 106 -1.52 -11.66 0.20
CA ASP A 106 -1.78 -10.21 0.21
C ASP A 106 -0.46 -9.42 0.16
N TYR A 107 0.37 -9.71 -0.86
CA TYR A 107 1.65 -9.04 -1.00
C TYR A 107 1.50 -7.62 -1.56
N PHE A 108 1.93 -6.64 -0.76
CA PHE A 108 2.06 -5.25 -1.14
C PHE A 108 3.47 -4.75 -0.82
N SER A 109 4.29 -4.63 -1.84
CA SER A 109 5.65 -4.10 -1.70
C SER A 109 5.65 -2.63 -1.30
N LEU A 110 6.70 -2.18 -0.62
CA LEU A 110 6.82 -0.78 -0.25
C LEU A 110 6.96 0.11 -1.50
N ILE A 111 7.84 -0.25 -2.42
CA ILE A 111 7.95 0.36 -3.74
C ILE A 111 7.14 -0.53 -4.72
N PRO A 112 6.22 -0.02 -5.50
CA PRO A 112 5.89 1.37 -5.85
C PRO A 112 4.83 2.05 -4.97
N TRP A 113 4.16 1.31 -4.10
CA TRP A 113 2.96 1.79 -3.41
C TRP A 113 3.22 2.98 -2.48
N PHE A 114 4.44 3.11 -1.94
CA PHE A 114 4.85 4.30 -1.20
C PHE A 114 4.80 5.57 -2.07
N PHE A 115 5.15 5.48 -3.35
CA PHE A 115 5.06 6.63 -4.26
C PHE A 115 3.60 7.00 -4.53
N LEU A 116 2.71 6.02 -4.68
CA LEU A 116 1.28 6.29 -4.82
C LEU A 116 0.70 6.91 -3.55
N PHE A 117 1.08 6.41 -2.37
CA PHE A 117 0.71 7.00 -1.08
C PHE A 117 1.18 8.45 -0.97
N THR A 118 2.41 8.73 -1.35
CA THR A 118 3.01 10.07 -1.34
C THR A 118 2.29 11.01 -2.32
N ALA A 119 1.95 10.53 -3.51
CA ALA A 119 1.16 11.29 -4.47
C ALA A 119 -0.22 11.65 -3.89
N GLY A 120 -0.93 10.69 -3.30
CA GLY A 120 -2.21 10.94 -2.60
C GLY A 120 -2.10 11.96 -1.46
N TYR A 121 -1.01 11.91 -0.70
CA TYR A 121 -0.74 12.86 0.37
C TYR A 121 -0.59 14.31 -0.15
N PHE A 122 0.24 14.52 -1.18
CA PHE A 122 0.43 15.85 -1.77
C PHE A 122 -0.81 16.32 -2.54
N LEU A 123 -1.55 15.41 -3.19
CA LEU A 123 -2.84 15.72 -3.80
C LEU A 123 -3.82 16.27 -2.75
N ASN A 124 -3.91 15.64 -1.59
CA ASN A 124 -4.74 16.13 -0.49
C ASN A 124 -4.32 17.53 -0.04
N LYS A 125 -3.00 17.79 0.10
CA LYS A 125 -2.49 19.14 0.42
C LYS A 125 -2.84 20.19 -0.64
N MET A 126 -2.86 19.81 -1.92
CA MET A 126 -3.26 20.71 -3.02
C MET A 126 -4.75 21.03 -2.98
N LEU A 127 -5.59 20.03 -2.66
CA LEU A 127 -7.04 20.17 -2.63
C LEU A 127 -7.52 20.88 -1.36
N LYS A 128 -6.71 20.96 -0.32
CA LYS A 128 -7.02 21.63 0.94
C LYS A 128 -7.40 23.11 0.69
N GLU A 129 -8.49 23.55 1.33
CA GLU A 129 -9.06 24.90 1.19
C GLU A 129 -9.65 25.22 -0.20
N THR A 130 -9.68 24.26 -1.12
CA THR A 130 -10.34 24.46 -2.41
C THR A 130 -11.85 24.27 -2.30
N PHE A 131 -12.56 24.74 -3.34
CA PHE A 131 -14.00 24.51 -3.48
C PHE A 131 -14.36 23.01 -3.45
N PHE A 132 -13.47 22.14 -3.96
CA PHE A 132 -13.66 20.71 -3.97
C PHE A 132 -13.73 20.13 -2.54
N GLU A 133 -12.81 20.52 -1.66
CA GLU A 133 -12.85 20.09 -0.25
C GLU A 133 -14.16 20.52 0.41
N LYS A 134 -14.52 21.80 0.27
CA LYS A 134 -15.71 22.38 0.94
C LYS A 134 -17.03 21.80 0.43
N LYS A 135 -17.12 21.41 -0.83
CA LYS A 135 -18.38 20.97 -1.45
C LYS A 135 -18.50 19.45 -1.55
N VAL A 136 -17.41 18.76 -1.88
CA VAL A 136 -17.44 17.30 -2.15
C VAL A 136 -17.12 16.49 -0.90
N LEU A 137 -16.08 16.88 -0.16
CA LEU A 137 -15.66 16.12 1.03
C LEU A 137 -16.55 16.36 2.26
N THR A 138 -17.41 17.39 2.24
CA THR A 138 -18.41 17.63 3.30
C THR A 138 -19.73 16.89 3.08
N ILE A 139 -19.96 16.29 1.91
CA ILE A 139 -21.15 15.47 1.68
C ILE A 139 -20.99 14.16 2.43
N GLY A 140 -21.52 14.11 3.65
CA GLY A 140 -21.54 12.90 4.46
C GLY A 140 -22.64 11.93 4.03
N PHE A 141 -22.27 10.70 3.69
CA PHE A 141 -23.21 9.59 3.53
C PHE A 141 -23.01 8.62 4.70
N LYS A 142 -23.91 8.69 5.68
CA LYS A 142 -23.79 7.95 6.96
C LYS A 142 -23.39 6.47 6.84
N PRO A 143 -23.98 5.65 5.93
CA PRO A 143 -23.55 4.27 5.76
C PRO A 143 -22.09 4.13 5.33
N LEU A 144 -21.63 4.98 4.42
CA LEU A 144 -20.26 4.98 3.95
C LEU A 144 -19.26 5.42 5.03
N GLU A 145 -19.66 6.41 5.85
CA GLU A 145 -18.88 6.84 7.00
C GLU A 145 -18.73 5.72 8.03
N PHE A 146 -19.81 4.98 8.29
CA PHE A 146 -19.79 3.84 9.19
C PHE A 146 -18.82 2.75 8.69
N ILE A 147 -18.90 2.36 7.42
CA ILE A 147 -17.99 1.40 6.79
C ILE A 147 -16.55 1.92 6.85
N GLY A 148 -16.33 3.20 6.52
CA GLY A 148 -15.01 3.82 6.56
C GLY A 148 -14.37 3.81 7.94
N ARG A 149 -15.14 4.11 9.00
CA ARG A 149 -14.65 4.05 10.40
C ARG A 149 -14.28 2.64 10.85
N HIS A 150 -14.91 1.63 10.30
CA HIS A 150 -14.70 0.22 10.66
C HIS A 150 -13.89 -0.54 9.60
N SER A 151 -13.35 0.16 8.60
CA SER A 151 -12.63 -0.44 7.46
C SER A 151 -11.49 -1.37 7.88
N LEU A 152 -10.73 -1.02 8.92
CA LEU A 152 -9.66 -1.87 9.44
C LEU A 152 -10.19 -3.18 10.02
N ILE A 153 -11.29 -3.11 10.80
CA ILE A 153 -11.92 -4.31 11.39
C ILE A 153 -12.49 -5.19 10.28
N ILE A 154 -13.18 -4.60 9.30
CA ILE A 154 -13.73 -5.31 8.14
C ILE A 154 -12.60 -5.98 7.36
N TYR A 155 -11.49 -5.27 7.12
CA TYR A 155 -10.31 -5.81 6.45
C TYR A 155 -9.69 -6.98 7.23
N MET A 156 -9.59 -6.89 8.56
CA MET A 156 -9.03 -7.99 9.36
C MET A 156 -9.96 -9.22 9.42
N LEU A 157 -11.27 -9.00 9.42
CA LEU A 157 -12.25 -10.08 9.56
C LEU A 157 -12.60 -10.77 8.24
N HIS A 158 -12.44 -10.10 7.09
CA HIS A 158 -12.88 -10.66 5.81
C HIS A 158 -12.22 -12.00 5.48
N GLN A 159 -10.94 -12.16 5.76
CA GLN A 159 -10.21 -13.41 5.54
C GLN A 159 -10.79 -14.54 6.42
N VAL A 160 -10.95 -14.28 7.72
CA VAL A 160 -11.49 -15.26 8.66
C VAL A 160 -12.90 -15.71 8.25
N VAL A 161 -13.74 -14.76 7.81
CA VAL A 161 -15.10 -15.05 7.34
C VAL A 161 -15.07 -15.87 6.05
N ILE A 162 -14.24 -15.51 5.07
CA ILE A 162 -14.11 -16.26 3.80
C ILE A 162 -13.66 -17.69 4.07
N TYR A 163 -12.60 -17.87 4.85
CA TYR A 163 -12.09 -19.21 5.19
C TYR A 163 -13.14 -20.02 5.98
N GLY A 164 -13.85 -19.40 6.91
CA GLY A 164 -14.93 -20.07 7.65
C GLY A 164 -16.07 -20.55 6.73
N VAL A 165 -16.48 -19.73 5.78
CA VAL A 165 -17.51 -20.10 4.79
C VAL A 165 -17.01 -21.23 3.88
N LEU A 166 -15.78 -21.12 3.34
CA LEU A 166 -15.19 -22.16 2.50
C LEU A 166 -15.06 -23.50 3.23
N TYR A 167 -14.66 -23.47 4.50
CA TYR A 167 -14.58 -24.67 5.34
C TYR A 167 -15.94 -25.33 5.53
N ILE A 168 -17.00 -24.56 5.80
CA ILE A 168 -18.38 -25.09 5.93
C ILE A 168 -18.84 -25.72 4.61
N VAL A 169 -18.58 -25.03 3.48
CA VAL A 169 -18.96 -25.55 2.14
C VAL A 169 -18.19 -26.82 1.77
N SER A 170 -16.94 -26.97 2.24
CA SER A 170 -16.13 -28.16 1.96
C SER A 170 -16.57 -29.42 2.74
N ILE A 171 -17.38 -29.26 3.79
CA ILE A 171 -17.89 -30.34 4.64
C ILE A 171 -19.29 -30.79 4.18
N LEU A 172 -20.00 -29.93 3.45
CA LEU A 172 -21.36 -30.23 2.90
C LEU A 172 -21.26 -30.97 1.55
#